data_036ff7b73030890b20284403629d60d8
#
_entry.id   036ff7b73030890b20284403629d60d8
#
_cell.length_a   1.000
_cell.length_b   1.000
_cell.length_c   1.000
_cell.angle_alpha   90.00
_cell.angle_beta   90.00
_cell.angle_gamma   90.00
#
_symmetry.space_group_name_H-M   'P 1'
#
loop_
_entity.id
_entity.type
_entity.pdbx_description
1 polymer ?
#
loop_
_entity_poly.entity_id
_entity_poly.type
_entity_poly.pdbx_seq_one_letter_code
_entity_poly.pdbx_strand_id
1 'polypeptide(L)'
;DKLADKTFDVAMANFKRKTERLAQIANPVIKQVYENQGHMYENILIPITDGKRMYNISCNLKAAYESESKEVVKSFEKSILLHVIDESWKENLRELDELKHSVQNASYEQKDPLLIYKLESVTLFDNMVNKINNQTVSILMRGQIPVAEPTEEQQEAARRVEVRQAAPEQRQDMSKYREQKQDLNDPNQQAAAQQDTREAVKREPIRAEKTV
;
A
#
# COMPACT_ATOMS: atom_id res chain seq x y z
N ASP A 1 -6.27 40.69 -1.78
CA ASP A 1 -6.69 39.70 -2.51
C ASP A 1 -5.92 39.31 -3.76
N LYS A 2 -5.28 40.25 -4.53
CA LYS A 2 -4.43 39.89 -5.68
C LYS A 2 -3.28 38.89 -5.35
N LEU A 3 -2.76 38.89 -4.12
CA LEU A 3 -1.73 37.95 -3.69
C LEU A 3 -2.33 36.56 -3.44
N ALA A 4 -3.49 36.51 -2.80
CA ALA A 4 -4.22 35.26 -2.57
C ALA A 4 -4.59 34.58 -3.89
N ASP A 5 -5.13 35.35 -4.87
CA ASP A 5 -5.49 34.84 -6.18
C ASP A 5 -4.27 34.26 -6.93
N LYS A 6 -3.15 34.99 -6.95
CA LYS A 6 -1.89 34.47 -7.55
C LYS A 6 -1.38 33.22 -6.87
N THR A 7 -1.45 33.17 -5.53
CA THR A 7 -1.03 31.99 -4.77
C THR A 7 -1.93 30.78 -5.09
N PHE A 8 -3.22 31.01 -5.20
CA PHE A 8 -4.17 29.99 -5.59
C PHE A 8 -3.90 29.45 -7.00
N ASP A 9 -3.68 30.32 -7.98
CA ASP A 9 -3.37 29.92 -9.36
C ASP A 9 -2.09 29.06 -9.43
N VAL A 10 -1.04 29.45 -8.71
CA VAL A 10 0.21 28.70 -8.65
C VAL A 10 0.00 27.35 -7.94
N ALA A 11 -0.77 27.32 -6.86
CA ALA A 11 -1.10 26.09 -6.15
C ALA A 11 -1.90 25.12 -7.02
N MET A 12 -2.90 25.62 -7.74
CA MET A 12 -3.71 24.81 -8.66
C MET A 12 -2.90 24.28 -9.84
N ALA A 13 -2.03 25.08 -10.42
CA ALA A 13 -1.12 24.62 -11.48
C ALA A 13 -0.17 23.51 -10.99
N ASN A 14 0.39 23.66 -9.79
CA ASN A 14 1.22 22.65 -9.17
C ASN A 14 0.45 21.36 -8.85
N PHE A 15 -0.77 21.47 -8.33
CA PHE A 15 -1.64 20.34 -8.06
C PHE A 15 -1.97 19.56 -9.32
N LYS A 16 -2.37 20.25 -10.40
CA LYS A 16 -2.66 19.64 -11.69
C LYS A 16 -1.46 18.86 -12.24
N ARG A 17 -0.27 19.46 -12.24
CA ARG A 17 0.96 18.79 -12.69
C ARG A 17 1.26 17.55 -11.85
N LYS A 18 1.00 17.61 -10.55
CA LYS A 18 1.22 16.49 -9.64
C LYS A 18 0.23 15.35 -9.88
N THR A 19 -1.05 15.65 -10.04
CA THR A 19 -2.08 14.65 -10.32
C THR A 19 -1.85 13.96 -11.67
N GLU A 20 -1.40 14.69 -12.68
CA GLU A 20 -0.97 14.12 -13.96
C GLU A 20 0.22 13.16 -13.78
N ARG A 21 1.20 13.54 -12.97
CA ARG A 21 2.34 12.66 -12.66
C ARG A 21 1.92 11.39 -11.91
N LEU A 22 1.00 11.49 -10.94
CA LEU A 22 0.46 10.32 -10.23
C LEU A 22 -0.23 9.36 -11.22
N ALA A 23 -1.05 9.88 -12.11
CA ALA A 23 -1.71 9.08 -13.13
C ALA A 23 -0.69 8.41 -14.07
N GLN A 24 0.35 9.13 -14.49
CA GLN A 24 1.42 8.58 -15.35
C GLN A 24 2.20 7.44 -14.68
N ILE A 25 2.48 7.55 -13.38
CA ILE A 25 3.18 6.50 -12.62
C ILE A 25 2.27 5.27 -12.42
N ALA A 26 0.98 5.48 -12.17
CA ALA A 26 0.03 4.39 -11.96
C ALA A 26 -0.33 3.63 -13.25
N ASN A 27 -0.35 4.32 -14.39
CA ASN A 27 -0.88 3.79 -15.65
C ASN A 27 -0.22 2.48 -16.13
N PRO A 28 1.12 2.34 -16.18
CA PRO A 28 1.74 1.11 -16.65
C PRO A 28 1.39 -0.10 -15.76
N VAL A 29 1.34 0.11 -14.45
CA VAL A 29 1.00 -0.95 -13.49
C VAL A 29 -0.47 -1.35 -13.64
N ILE A 30 -1.38 -0.38 -13.78
CA ILE A 30 -2.81 -0.64 -13.96
C ILE A 30 -3.07 -1.39 -15.27
N LYS A 31 -2.41 -1.02 -16.38
CA LYS A 31 -2.51 -1.73 -17.64
C LYS A 31 -2.04 -3.17 -17.52
N GLN A 32 -0.89 -3.40 -16.92
CA GLN A 32 -0.35 -4.74 -16.71
C GLN A 32 -1.28 -5.60 -15.85
N VAL A 33 -1.82 -5.05 -14.76
CA VAL A 33 -2.75 -5.79 -13.87
C VAL A 33 -4.06 -6.08 -14.59
N TYR A 34 -4.60 -5.12 -15.34
CA TYR A 34 -5.85 -5.30 -16.07
C TYR A 34 -5.74 -6.35 -17.17
N GLU A 35 -4.67 -6.32 -17.96
CA GLU A 35 -4.42 -7.28 -19.05
C GLU A 35 -4.17 -8.71 -18.53
N ASN A 36 -3.45 -8.85 -17.42
CA ASN A 36 -3.12 -10.17 -16.87
C ASN A 36 -4.20 -10.73 -15.95
N GLN A 37 -4.87 -9.90 -15.15
CA GLN A 37 -5.72 -10.32 -14.03
C GLN A 37 -7.03 -9.55 -13.94
N GLY A 38 -7.41 -8.78 -14.97
CA GLY A 38 -8.60 -7.94 -14.97
C GLY A 38 -9.93 -8.67 -14.77
N HIS A 39 -9.95 -9.99 -15.05
CA HIS A 39 -11.11 -10.85 -14.81
C HIS A 39 -11.23 -11.34 -13.35
N MET A 40 -10.15 -11.23 -12.56
CA MET A 40 -10.11 -11.73 -11.18
C MET A 40 -10.40 -10.62 -10.16
N TYR A 41 -10.05 -9.38 -10.47
CA TYR A 41 -10.13 -8.27 -9.53
C TYR A 41 -11.00 -7.13 -10.07
N GLU A 42 -12.02 -6.78 -9.30
CA GLU A 42 -12.87 -5.62 -9.57
C GLU A 42 -12.21 -4.32 -9.06
N ASN A 43 -11.62 -4.39 -7.87
CA ASN A 43 -10.98 -3.26 -7.20
C ASN A 43 -9.52 -3.58 -6.89
N ILE A 44 -8.68 -2.55 -6.97
CA ILE A 44 -7.26 -2.59 -6.61
C ILE A 44 -6.97 -1.62 -5.47
N LEU A 45 -5.97 -1.94 -4.68
CA LEU A 45 -5.45 -1.05 -3.63
C LEU A 45 -4.14 -0.43 -4.10
N ILE A 46 -4.10 0.89 -4.15
CA ILE A 46 -2.93 1.67 -4.57
C ILE A 46 -2.37 2.36 -3.32
N PRO A 47 -1.13 2.06 -2.92
CA PRO A 47 -0.50 2.74 -1.81
C PRO A 47 -0.06 4.15 -2.23
N ILE A 48 -0.49 5.16 -1.48
CA ILE A 48 -0.06 6.56 -1.66
C ILE A 48 0.45 7.06 -0.32
N THR A 49 1.60 7.70 -0.30
CA THR A 49 2.20 8.26 0.91
C THR A 49 2.31 9.77 0.85
N ASP A 50 2.14 10.43 2.00
CA ASP A 50 2.40 11.87 2.17
C ASP A 50 3.80 12.14 2.77
N GLY A 51 4.63 11.09 2.87
CA GLY A 51 5.94 11.14 3.52
C GLY A 51 5.90 10.91 5.04
N LYS A 52 4.71 10.85 5.65
CA LYS A 52 4.50 10.55 7.08
C LYS A 52 3.66 9.30 7.29
N ARG A 53 2.60 9.14 6.50
CA ARG A 53 1.64 8.03 6.57
C ARG A 53 1.49 7.41 5.20
N MET A 54 1.04 6.15 5.17
CA MET A 54 0.68 5.44 3.94
C MET A 54 -0.84 5.23 3.92
N TYR A 55 -1.45 5.58 2.81
CA TYR A 55 -2.88 5.45 2.57
C TYR A 55 -3.10 4.42 1.47
N ASN A 56 -3.90 3.39 1.75
CA ASN A 56 -4.28 2.39 0.75
C ASN A 56 -5.57 2.84 0.08
N ILE A 57 -5.48 3.31 -1.14
CA ILE A 57 -6.59 3.85 -1.90
C ILE A 57 -7.24 2.75 -2.72
N SER A 58 -8.52 2.45 -2.44
CA SER A 58 -9.31 1.53 -3.24
C SER A 58 -9.80 2.22 -4.52
N CYS A 59 -9.53 1.62 -5.65
CA CYS A 59 -9.93 2.12 -6.95
C CYS A 59 -10.48 0.98 -7.80
N ASN A 60 -11.55 1.24 -8.58
CA ASN A 60 -12.08 0.29 -9.53
C ASN A 60 -11.09 0.10 -10.69
N LEU A 61 -10.68 -1.15 -10.93
CA LEU A 61 -9.64 -1.48 -11.89
C LEU A 61 -10.05 -1.14 -13.33
N LYS A 62 -11.29 -1.46 -13.72
CA LYS A 62 -11.81 -1.18 -15.05
C LYS A 62 -11.89 0.32 -15.31
N ALA A 63 -12.45 1.09 -14.39
CA ALA A 63 -12.55 2.54 -14.49
C ALA A 63 -11.16 3.21 -14.52
N ALA A 64 -10.20 2.68 -13.74
CA ALA A 64 -8.82 3.16 -13.77
C ALA A 64 -8.13 2.90 -15.12
N TYR A 65 -8.38 1.73 -15.73
CA TYR A 65 -7.85 1.40 -17.05
C TYR A 65 -8.45 2.28 -18.15
N GLU A 66 -9.79 2.43 -18.19
CA GLU A 66 -10.50 3.23 -19.20
C GLU A 66 -10.19 4.72 -19.10
N SER A 67 -9.94 5.24 -17.90
CA SER A 67 -9.62 6.66 -17.67
C SER A 67 -8.13 7.00 -17.73
N GLU A 68 -7.27 6.06 -18.17
CA GLU A 68 -5.81 6.24 -18.16
C GLU A 68 -5.29 6.65 -16.77
N SER A 69 -5.81 5.99 -15.74
CA SER A 69 -5.47 6.22 -14.33
C SER A 69 -5.94 7.54 -13.71
N LYS A 70 -6.75 8.34 -14.40
CA LYS A 70 -7.34 9.56 -13.81
C LYS A 70 -8.31 9.24 -12.67
N GLU A 71 -8.97 8.07 -12.72
CA GLU A 71 -9.83 7.60 -11.65
C GLU A 71 -9.07 7.35 -10.34
N VAL A 72 -7.78 7.00 -10.42
CA VAL A 72 -6.91 6.85 -9.24
C VAL A 72 -6.79 8.17 -8.48
N VAL A 73 -6.63 9.28 -9.20
CA VAL A 73 -6.54 10.62 -8.60
C VAL A 73 -7.84 10.98 -7.89
N LYS A 74 -8.99 10.77 -8.54
CA LYS A 74 -10.30 11.02 -7.93
C LYS A 74 -10.55 10.15 -6.69
N SER A 75 -10.18 8.87 -6.78
CA SER A 75 -10.27 7.95 -5.65
C SER A 75 -9.36 8.38 -4.50
N PHE A 76 -8.18 8.89 -4.80
CA PHE A 76 -7.26 9.46 -3.81
C PHE A 76 -7.87 10.69 -3.14
N GLU A 77 -8.33 11.68 -3.91
CA GLU A 77 -8.97 12.89 -3.38
C GLU A 77 -10.16 12.55 -2.47
N LYS A 78 -11.05 11.69 -2.95
CA LYS A 78 -12.22 11.24 -2.21
C LYS A 78 -11.85 10.51 -0.91
N SER A 79 -10.92 9.58 -0.97
CA SER A 79 -10.53 8.77 0.18
C SER A 79 -9.86 9.61 1.26
N ILE A 80 -8.97 10.54 0.88
CA ILE A 80 -8.30 11.43 1.83
C ILE A 80 -9.30 12.38 2.48
N LEU A 81 -10.18 13.00 1.69
CA LEU A 81 -11.18 13.90 2.24
C LEU A 81 -12.10 13.19 3.25
N LEU A 82 -12.61 12.01 2.91
CA LEU A 82 -13.46 11.22 3.80
C LEU A 82 -12.72 10.79 5.06
N HIS A 83 -11.46 10.37 4.93
CA HIS A 83 -10.64 9.97 6.08
C HIS A 83 -10.41 11.15 7.06
N VAL A 84 -10.04 12.32 6.53
CA VAL A 84 -9.78 13.50 7.34
C VAL A 84 -11.07 14.01 8.01
N ILE A 85 -12.21 13.99 7.31
CA ILE A 85 -13.51 14.34 7.89
C ILE A 85 -13.83 13.38 9.04
N ASP A 86 -13.72 12.08 8.84
CA ASP A 86 -14.07 11.07 9.86
C ASP A 86 -13.22 11.22 11.12
N GLU A 87 -11.89 11.38 10.97
CA GLU A 87 -10.99 11.59 12.11
C GLU A 87 -11.30 12.91 12.83
N SER A 88 -11.47 14.01 12.09
CA SER A 88 -11.74 15.33 12.69
C SER A 88 -13.11 15.40 13.32
N TRP A 89 -14.11 14.73 12.77
CA TRP A 89 -15.45 14.66 13.33
C TRP A 89 -15.47 13.90 14.67
N LYS A 90 -14.80 12.75 14.73
CA LYS A 90 -14.67 11.99 15.98
C LYS A 90 -13.99 12.79 17.07
N GLU A 91 -12.97 13.57 16.73
CA GLU A 91 -12.29 14.44 17.69
C GLU A 91 -13.21 15.57 18.15
N ASN A 92 -13.91 16.22 17.23
CA ASN A 92 -14.86 17.27 17.56
C ASN A 92 -15.98 16.78 18.50
N LEU A 93 -16.49 15.55 18.30
CA LEU A 93 -17.48 14.96 19.22
C LEU A 93 -16.92 14.81 20.64
N ARG A 94 -15.64 14.42 20.80
CA ARG A 94 -15.00 14.34 22.13
C ARG A 94 -14.85 15.72 22.75
N GLU A 95 -14.37 16.70 21.96
CA GLU A 95 -14.24 18.10 22.42
C GLU A 95 -15.60 18.68 22.86
N LEU A 96 -16.69 18.36 22.14
CA LEU A 96 -18.05 18.77 22.53
C LEU A 96 -18.53 18.09 23.82
N ASP A 97 -18.19 16.82 24.04
CA ASP A 97 -18.50 16.14 25.29
C ASP A 97 -17.72 16.74 26.48
N GLU A 98 -16.44 17.05 26.29
CA GLU A 98 -15.61 17.74 27.27
C GLU A 98 -16.17 19.13 27.57
N LEU A 99 -16.54 19.90 26.55
CA LEU A 99 -17.18 21.21 26.70
C LEU A 99 -18.47 21.10 27.51
N LYS A 100 -19.31 20.10 27.20
CA LYS A 100 -20.57 19.87 27.93
C LYS A 100 -20.34 19.65 29.43
N HIS A 101 -19.28 18.96 29.80
CA HIS A 101 -18.91 18.75 31.20
C HIS A 101 -18.33 20.04 31.83
N SER A 102 -17.50 20.77 31.12
CA SER A 102 -16.85 21.98 31.62
C SER A 102 -17.84 23.11 31.91
N VAL A 103 -18.84 23.33 31.06
CA VAL A 103 -19.81 24.40 31.20
C VAL A 103 -20.78 24.22 32.38
N GLN A 104 -20.90 23.00 32.94
CA GLN A 104 -21.70 22.78 34.16
C GLN A 104 -21.18 23.61 35.33
N ASN A 105 -19.88 23.88 35.38
CA ASN A 105 -19.26 24.68 36.42
C ASN A 105 -19.46 26.20 36.23
N ALA A 106 -19.89 26.65 35.05
CA ALA A 106 -20.10 28.07 34.75
C ALA A 106 -21.21 28.71 35.62
N SER A 107 -22.12 27.90 36.14
CA SER A 107 -23.17 28.36 37.07
C SER A 107 -22.58 28.96 38.35
N TYR A 108 -21.43 28.52 38.82
CA TYR A 108 -20.73 29.09 39.97
C TYR A 108 -20.21 30.51 39.71
N GLU A 109 -19.95 30.84 38.45
CA GLU A 109 -19.49 32.15 38.01
C GLU A 109 -20.65 33.10 37.63
N GLN A 110 -21.90 32.72 37.89
CA GLN A 110 -23.12 33.47 37.53
C GLN A 110 -23.23 33.67 35.98
N LYS A 111 -22.64 32.79 35.19
CA LYS A 111 -22.77 32.77 33.74
C LYS A 111 -23.83 31.77 33.32
N ASP A 112 -24.50 32.02 32.19
CA ASP A 112 -25.44 31.04 31.60
C ASP A 112 -24.67 29.91 30.89
N PRO A 113 -24.71 28.66 31.42
CA PRO A 113 -24.01 27.53 30.82
C PRO A 113 -24.45 27.25 29.40
N LEU A 114 -25.73 27.46 29.06
CA LEU A 114 -26.27 27.20 27.75
C LEU A 114 -25.69 28.18 26.69
N LEU A 115 -25.57 29.46 27.08
CA LEU A 115 -25.00 30.47 26.21
C LEU A 115 -23.53 30.20 25.95
N ILE A 116 -22.75 29.83 26.99
CA ILE A 116 -21.33 29.45 26.82
C ILE A 116 -21.20 28.25 25.90
N TYR A 117 -21.99 27.19 26.15
CA TYR A 117 -21.97 26.00 25.31
C TYR A 117 -22.22 26.32 23.85
N LYS A 118 -23.24 27.14 23.54
CA LYS A 118 -23.56 27.54 22.18
C LYS A 118 -22.41 28.30 21.48
N LEU A 119 -21.80 29.26 22.18
CA LEU A 119 -20.71 30.05 21.60
C LEU A 119 -19.45 29.22 21.37
N GLU A 120 -19.07 28.42 22.37
CA GLU A 120 -17.85 27.59 22.25
C GLU A 120 -18.03 26.43 21.29
N SER A 121 -19.22 25.82 21.19
CA SER A 121 -19.48 24.76 20.21
C SER A 121 -19.34 25.24 18.76
N VAL A 122 -19.74 26.47 18.44
CA VAL A 122 -19.52 27.10 17.13
C VAL A 122 -18.02 27.25 16.87
N THR A 123 -17.27 27.72 17.86
CA THR A 123 -15.81 27.89 17.74
C THR A 123 -15.10 26.55 17.51
N LEU A 124 -15.50 25.49 18.23
CA LEU A 124 -14.97 24.14 18.04
C LEU A 124 -15.26 23.63 16.61
N PHE A 125 -16.48 23.86 16.13
CA PHE A 125 -16.86 23.46 14.77
C PHE A 125 -16.05 24.21 13.70
N ASP A 126 -15.88 25.52 13.83
CA ASP A 126 -15.06 26.31 12.91
C ASP A 126 -13.60 25.86 12.91
N ASN A 127 -13.06 25.56 14.08
CA ASN A 127 -11.71 25.00 14.21
C ASN A 127 -11.60 23.62 13.52
N MET A 128 -12.60 22.76 13.67
CA MET A 128 -12.66 21.48 12.98
C MET A 128 -12.66 21.65 11.45
N VAL A 129 -13.50 22.54 10.92
CA VAL A 129 -13.56 22.80 9.46
C VAL A 129 -12.22 23.31 8.94
N ASN A 130 -11.58 24.24 9.65
CA ASN A 130 -10.26 24.75 9.30
C ASN A 130 -9.20 23.65 9.34
N LYS A 131 -9.25 22.76 10.32
CA LYS A 131 -8.37 21.59 10.43
C LYS A 131 -8.55 20.64 9.25
N ILE A 132 -9.79 20.32 8.89
CA ILE A 132 -10.12 19.47 7.72
C ILE A 132 -9.52 20.07 6.46
N ASN A 133 -9.76 21.36 6.19
CA ASN A 133 -9.26 22.03 5.00
C ASN A 133 -7.73 21.99 4.92
N ASN A 134 -7.05 22.36 6.01
CA ASN A 134 -5.59 22.40 6.05
C ASN A 134 -4.95 21.02 5.91
N GLN A 135 -5.49 20.01 6.60
CA GLN A 135 -4.98 18.65 6.52
C GLN A 135 -5.21 18.04 5.14
N THR A 136 -6.42 18.18 4.59
CA THR A 136 -6.75 17.65 3.26
C THR A 136 -5.82 18.23 2.20
N VAL A 137 -5.68 19.56 2.14
CA VAL A 137 -4.78 20.21 1.17
C VAL A 137 -3.34 19.76 1.38
N SER A 138 -2.88 19.69 2.64
CA SER A 138 -1.52 19.25 2.96
C SER A 138 -1.24 17.83 2.49
N ILE A 139 -2.15 16.88 2.71
CA ILE A 139 -1.99 15.48 2.29
C ILE A 139 -2.07 15.38 0.77
N LEU A 140 -3.04 16.01 0.13
CA LEU A 140 -3.21 15.99 -1.32
C LEU A 140 -1.98 16.58 -2.02
N MET A 141 -1.42 17.68 -1.49
CA MET A 141 -0.22 18.31 -2.05
C MET A 141 1.07 17.52 -1.83
N ARG A 142 1.13 16.63 -0.85
CA ARG A 142 2.31 15.78 -0.59
C ARG A 142 2.17 14.36 -1.15
N GLY A 143 0.95 13.87 -1.38
CA GLY A 143 0.68 12.52 -1.79
C GLY A 143 1.52 12.09 -3.00
N GLN A 144 2.17 10.94 -2.91
CA GLN A 144 2.96 10.34 -3.99
C GLN A 144 2.89 8.82 -3.91
N ILE A 145 2.93 8.17 -5.07
CA ILE A 145 3.06 6.72 -5.11
C ILE A 145 4.52 6.39 -4.76
N PRO A 146 4.77 5.55 -3.74
CA PRO A 146 6.14 5.12 -3.44
C PRO A 146 6.63 4.27 -4.61
N VAL A 147 7.53 4.81 -5.40
CA VAL A 147 8.28 4.05 -6.39
C VAL A 147 9.38 3.37 -5.60
N ALA A 148 9.22 2.07 -5.32
CA ALA A 148 10.33 1.29 -4.79
C ALA A 148 11.42 1.28 -5.88
N GLU A 149 12.54 1.93 -5.62
CA GLU A 149 13.73 1.65 -6.41
C GLU A 149 14.04 0.16 -6.21
N PRO A 150 14.09 -0.63 -7.29
CA PRO A 150 14.36 -2.05 -7.13
C PRO A 150 15.70 -2.20 -6.43
N THR A 151 15.69 -2.89 -5.29
CA THR A 151 16.91 -3.22 -4.56
C THR A 151 17.88 -3.93 -5.50
N GLU A 152 19.18 -3.79 -5.25
CA GLU A 152 20.23 -4.42 -6.09
C GLU A 152 19.96 -5.92 -6.31
N GLU A 153 19.42 -6.60 -5.28
CA GLU A 153 18.99 -8.01 -5.37
C GLU A 153 17.84 -8.23 -6.37
N GLN A 154 16.88 -7.29 -6.44
CA GLN A 154 15.76 -7.38 -7.40
C GLN A 154 16.22 -7.05 -8.82
N GLN A 155 17.18 -6.12 -8.98
CA GLN A 155 17.79 -5.82 -10.27
C GLN A 155 18.64 -6.99 -10.77
N GLU A 156 19.41 -7.64 -9.89
CA GLU A 156 20.14 -8.86 -10.24
C GLU A 156 19.22 -10.03 -10.58
N ALA A 157 18.12 -10.21 -9.83
CA ALA A 157 17.11 -11.24 -10.12
C ALA A 157 16.46 -11.00 -11.50
N ALA A 158 16.09 -9.76 -11.80
CA ALA A 158 15.54 -9.39 -13.10
C ALA A 158 16.55 -9.62 -14.23
N ARG A 159 17.82 -9.24 -14.05
CA ARG A 159 18.89 -9.54 -15.02
C ARG A 159 19.11 -11.04 -15.22
N ARG A 160 19.02 -11.85 -14.15
CA ARG A 160 19.14 -13.32 -14.24
C ARG A 160 18.00 -13.95 -15.04
N VAL A 161 16.78 -13.38 -14.91
CA VAL A 161 15.62 -13.85 -15.69
C VAL A 161 15.77 -13.46 -17.17
N GLU A 162 16.20 -12.24 -17.48
CA GLU A 162 16.47 -11.81 -18.86
C GLU A 162 17.58 -12.63 -19.51
N VAL A 163 18.68 -12.91 -18.79
CA VAL A 163 19.77 -13.76 -19.30
C VAL A 163 19.30 -15.20 -19.53
N ARG A 164 18.40 -15.73 -18.70
CA ARG A 164 17.81 -17.07 -18.94
C ARG A 164 16.89 -17.10 -20.16
N GLN A 165 16.14 -16.03 -20.42
CA GLN A 165 15.26 -15.94 -21.59
C GLN A 165 16.04 -15.66 -22.88
N ALA A 166 17.20 -14.99 -22.79
CA ALA A 166 18.07 -14.69 -23.90
C ALA A 166 19.08 -15.81 -24.23
N ALA A 167 19.22 -16.81 -23.34
CA ALA A 167 20.06 -17.97 -23.65
C ALA A 167 19.35 -18.84 -24.69
N PRO A 168 19.97 -19.12 -25.86
CA PRO A 168 19.38 -20.02 -26.82
C PRO A 168 19.19 -21.39 -26.16
N GLU A 169 18.00 -21.96 -26.28
CA GLU A 169 17.71 -23.32 -25.84
C GLU A 169 18.80 -24.27 -26.44
N GLN A 170 19.76 -24.60 -25.61
CA GLN A 170 20.66 -25.71 -25.96
C GLN A 170 19.78 -26.96 -25.96
N ARG A 171 19.32 -27.34 -27.16
CA ARG A 171 18.70 -28.63 -27.35
C ARG A 171 19.71 -29.64 -26.84
N GLN A 172 19.46 -30.21 -25.67
CA GLN A 172 20.21 -31.35 -25.18
C GLN A 172 20.04 -32.47 -26.18
N ASP A 173 21.13 -32.81 -26.85
CA ASP A 173 21.17 -33.92 -27.78
C ASP A 173 20.98 -35.23 -27.00
N MET A 174 19.72 -35.69 -26.98
CA MET A 174 19.29 -36.91 -26.26
C MET A 174 19.86 -38.18 -26.88
N SER A 175 20.61 -38.09 -28.02
CA SER A 175 21.19 -39.25 -28.66
C SER A 175 22.32 -39.94 -27.86
N LYS A 176 22.82 -39.25 -26.80
CA LYS A 176 23.85 -39.79 -25.92
C LYS A 176 23.32 -40.55 -24.70
N TYR A 177 22.02 -40.49 -24.42
CA TYR A 177 21.40 -41.30 -23.38
C TYR A 177 20.99 -42.66 -23.95
N ARG A 178 21.93 -43.62 -23.97
CA ARG A 178 21.62 -45.03 -24.16
C ARG A 178 20.91 -45.52 -22.91
N GLU A 179 19.64 -45.90 -23.03
CA GLU A 179 18.93 -46.69 -22.02
C GLU A 179 19.68 -48.01 -21.78
N GLN A 180 20.44 -48.10 -20.70
CA GLN A 180 20.85 -49.41 -20.16
C GLN A 180 19.64 -49.93 -19.37
N LYS A 181 18.86 -50.81 -20.00
CA LYS A 181 17.97 -51.71 -19.30
C LYS A 181 18.83 -52.60 -18.41
N GLN A 182 18.82 -52.34 -17.12
CA GLN A 182 19.32 -53.27 -16.12
C GLN A 182 18.32 -54.44 -16.03
N ASP A 183 18.77 -55.62 -16.46
CA ASP A 183 18.03 -56.86 -16.26
C ASP A 183 18.04 -57.19 -14.74
N LEU A 184 16.88 -57.04 -14.11
CA LEU A 184 16.64 -57.24 -12.68
C LEU A 184 16.79 -58.68 -12.20
N ASN A 185 17.35 -59.58 -13.03
CA ASN A 185 17.38 -61.00 -12.75
C ASN A 185 18.83 -61.60 -12.64
N ASP A 186 19.84 -60.75 -12.44
CA ASP A 186 21.20 -61.23 -12.24
C ASP A 186 21.52 -61.41 -10.73
N PRO A 187 21.74 -62.65 -10.25
CA PRO A 187 21.91 -62.95 -8.82
C PRO A 187 23.18 -62.34 -8.19
N ASN A 188 24.10 -61.80 -9.02
CA ASN A 188 25.37 -61.26 -8.53
C ASN A 188 25.31 -59.79 -8.16
N GLN A 189 24.19 -59.07 -8.45
CA GLN A 189 24.00 -57.65 -8.09
C GLN A 189 23.23 -57.45 -6.75
N GLN A 190 22.62 -58.50 -6.20
CA GLN A 190 21.89 -58.40 -4.93
C GLN A 190 22.84 -58.32 -3.70
N ALA A 191 24.11 -58.65 -3.86
CA ALA A 191 25.10 -58.59 -2.76
C ALA A 191 25.68 -57.17 -2.53
N ALA A 192 25.65 -56.30 -3.56
CA ALA A 192 26.21 -54.93 -3.48
C ALA A 192 25.21 -53.89 -2.90
N ALA A 193 23.91 -54.17 -3.02
CA ALA A 193 22.85 -53.21 -2.53
C ALA A 193 22.61 -53.28 -1.04
N GLN A 194 23.19 -54.25 -0.29
CA GLN A 194 22.99 -54.39 1.16
C GLN A 194 24.08 -53.72 2.01
N GLN A 195 25.12 -53.15 1.44
CA GLN A 195 26.19 -52.47 2.20
C GLN A 195 26.02 -50.94 2.35
N ASP A 196 25.13 -50.32 1.62
CA ASP A 196 25.02 -48.84 1.58
C ASP A 196 23.91 -48.28 2.50
N THR A 197 23.26 -49.10 3.34
CA THR A 197 22.20 -48.68 4.24
C THR A 197 22.59 -48.59 5.70
N ARG A 198 23.88 -48.50 6.05
CA ARG A 198 24.33 -48.48 7.45
C ARG A 198 25.04 -47.22 7.91
N GLU A 199 24.79 -46.07 7.38
CA GLU A 199 25.16 -44.77 7.99
C GLU A 199 24.04 -43.76 7.95
N ALA A 200 23.01 -44.03 8.77
CA ALA A 200 22.04 -43.00 9.13
C ALA A 200 22.57 -42.25 10.38
N VAL A 201 23.05 -41.04 10.16
CA VAL A 201 23.49 -40.11 11.21
C VAL A 201 22.33 -39.80 12.16
N LYS A 202 22.41 -40.25 13.41
CA LYS A 202 21.52 -39.86 14.49
C LYS A 202 21.67 -38.37 14.78
N ARG A 203 20.66 -37.56 14.45
CA ARG A 203 20.53 -36.18 14.93
C ARG A 203 19.82 -36.19 16.27
N GLU A 204 20.46 -35.64 17.29
CA GLU A 204 19.87 -35.41 18.60
C GLU A 204 18.89 -34.24 18.55
N PRO A 205 17.76 -34.27 19.29
CA PRO A 205 16.80 -33.18 19.32
C PRO A 205 17.32 -32.02 20.19
N ILE A 206 17.29 -30.81 19.65
CA ILE A 206 17.60 -29.56 20.33
C ILE A 206 16.48 -29.27 21.36
N ARG A 207 16.85 -29.27 22.63
CA ARG A 207 15.96 -28.96 23.77
C ARG A 207 15.85 -27.44 23.92
N ALA A 208 14.64 -26.89 23.77
CA ALA A 208 14.37 -25.47 24.03
C ALA A 208 14.39 -25.18 25.52
N GLU A 209 15.26 -24.28 25.96
CA GLU A 209 15.26 -23.75 27.34
C GLU A 209 14.14 -22.72 27.51
N LYS A 210 13.32 -22.95 28.57
CA LYS A 210 12.34 -21.96 29.03
C LYS A 210 13.09 -20.96 29.90
N THR A 211 13.04 -19.70 29.52
CA THR A 211 13.41 -18.56 30.38
C THR A 211 12.21 -18.16 31.24
N VAL A 212 12.45 -18.03 32.51
CA VAL A 212 11.55 -17.56 33.58
C VAL A 212 11.40 -16.06 33.50
#